data_49b082be0835c09b149b27e744aa3744
#
_entry.id   49b082be0835c09b149b27e744aa3744
#
_cell.length_a   1.000
_cell.length_b   1.000
_cell.length_c   1.000
_cell.angle_alpha   90.00
_cell.angle_beta   90.00
_cell.angle_gamma   90.00
#
_symmetry.space_group_name_H-M   'P 1'
#
loop_
_entity.id
_entity.type
_entity.pdbx_description
1 polymer ?
#
loop_
_entity_poly.entity_id
_entity_poly.type
_entity_poly.pdbx_seq_one_letter_code
_entity_poly.pdbx_strand_id
1 'polypeptide(L)'
;MNRLAILTCFLLFWVSSDAQNYIFIEGEAFHTSYHISYQGKENYHDSIKGLFQEIDNSLSMFNKESILSQINNNDTSVRMNQHVRTVLDRGMTISKQTDGAFDMTVAPLVNLWGFGYKHSENVTKSMVDSILSFVGYEKIKIGKDGQLKKADNRTILDASSIAKGYACDVVGEWLAKKGITNYMVEIGGEVTLHGYNPKGKPWHIGINTPEEDSLSINREPQDVLLLTQGGVATSGNYRKFYYKDGKKYAHTIDPHTGYPVQQDILSSTVIATDCMTADAYATAFMVMGSKQALRLLEKEKSLMAYFILSSPNTPKGYRVIYSPSLKKKLREAKESTTNGVSSESGK
;
A
#
# COMPACT_ATOMS: atom_id res chain seq x y z
N MET A 1 21.72 -78.00 1.23
CA MET A 1 21.81 -76.83 0.36
C MET A 1 20.62 -75.95 0.72
N ASN A 2 20.82 -74.98 1.63
CA ASN A 2 19.77 -74.04 2.10
C ASN A 2 19.74 -72.80 1.16
N ARG A 3 18.63 -72.58 0.51
CA ARG A 3 18.39 -71.33 -0.23
C ARG A 3 17.69 -70.33 0.74
N LEU A 4 18.43 -69.33 1.13
CA LEU A 4 17.94 -68.21 1.88
C LEU A 4 17.23 -67.27 0.91
N ALA A 5 15.92 -67.08 1.06
CA ALA A 5 15.15 -66.11 0.29
C ALA A 5 15.22 -64.76 1.03
N ILE A 6 15.89 -63.79 0.43
CA ILE A 6 15.93 -62.40 0.92
C ILE A 6 14.65 -61.71 0.46
N LEU A 7 13.76 -61.42 1.42
CA LEU A 7 12.54 -60.66 1.18
C LEU A 7 12.90 -59.15 1.28
N THR A 8 13.06 -58.49 0.15
CA THR A 8 13.31 -57.06 0.07
C THR A 8 11.96 -56.31 0.21
N CYS A 9 11.66 -55.80 1.42
CA CYS A 9 10.53 -54.91 1.61
C CYS A 9 10.81 -53.56 0.94
N PHE A 10 10.20 -53.31 -0.20
CA PHE A 10 10.09 -51.95 -0.76
C PHE A 10 9.07 -51.17 0.05
N LEU A 11 9.54 -50.31 0.97
CA LEU A 11 8.74 -49.27 1.55
C LEU A 11 8.49 -48.18 0.47
N LEU A 12 7.37 -48.29 -0.22
CA LEU A 12 6.82 -47.21 -1.03
C LEU A 12 6.41 -46.06 -0.11
N PHE A 13 7.30 -45.09 0.03
CA PHE A 13 6.89 -43.77 0.52
C PHE A 13 5.91 -43.17 -0.50
N TRP A 14 4.64 -43.29 -0.21
CA TRP A 14 3.63 -42.45 -0.84
C TRP A 14 3.90 -41.02 -0.38
N VAL A 15 4.60 -40.24 -1.17
CA VAL A 15 4.54 -38.79 -1.10
C VAL A 15 3.15 -38.44 -1.62
N SER A 16 2.18 -38.35 -0.72
CA SER A 16 0.92 -37.71 -1.05
C SER A 16 1.27 -36.27 -1.40
N SER A 17 1.19 -35.95 -2.67
CA SER A 17 1.05 -34.57 -3.12
C SER A 17 -0.29 -34.10 -2.58
N ASP A 18 -0.29 -33.61 -1.31
CA ASP A 18 -1.42 -32.85 -0.80
C ASP A 18 -1.57 -31.66 -1.73
N ALA A 19 -2.57 -31.71 -2.60
CA ALA A 19 -3.00 -30.54 -3.34
C ALA A 19 -3.25 -29.45 -2.29
N GLN A 20 -2.42 -28.42 -2.28
CA GLN A 20 -2.49 -27.38 -1.27
C GLN A 20 -3.88 -26.74 -1.35
N ASN A 21 -4.74 -27.02 -0.35
CA ASN A 21 -6.07 -26.45 -0.29
C ASN A 21 -5.94 -24.93 -0.05
N TYR A 22 -6.34 -24.14 -1.04
CA TYR A 22 -6.44 -22.70 -0.93
C TYR A 22 -7.90 -22.28 -0.91
N ILE A 23 -8.16 -21.29 -0.09
CA ILE A 23 -9.45 -20.59 -0.01
C ILE A 23 -9.27 -19.23 -0.66
N PHE A 24 -10.24 -18.88 -1.50
CA PHE A 24 -10.33 -17.60 -2.19
C PHE A 24 -11.60 -16.90 -1.72
N ILE A 25 -11.48 -15.68 -1.25
CA ILE A 25 -12.59 -14.85 -0.84
C ILE A 25 -12.46 -13.46 -1.47
N GLU A 26 -13.58 -12.88 -1.83
CA GLU A 26 -13.67 -11.57 -2.45
C GLU A 26 -14.90 -10.82 -1.94
N GLY A 27 -14.91 -9.51 -2.11
CA GLY A 27 -16.01 -8.65 -1.73
C GLY A 27 -15.66 -7.19 -1.82
N GLU A 28 -16.41 -6.36 -1.10
CA GLU A 28 -16.21 -4.91 -1.03
C GLU A 28 -15.96 -4.47 0.42
N ALA A 29 -14.95 -3.62 0.62
CA ALA A 29 -14.65 -2.93 1.86
C ALA A 29 -13.97 -1.59 1.55
N PHE A 30 -14.12 -0.58 2.42
CA PHE A 30 -13.46 0.73 2.27
C PHE A 30 -13.67 1.39 0.90
N HIS A 31 -14.89 1.22 0.32
CA HIS A 31 -15.30 1.69 -1.01
C HIS A 31 -14.45 1.14 -2.17
N THR A 32 -13.90 -0.06 -2.02
CA THR A 32 -13.15 -0.76 -3.07
C THR A 32 -13.33 -2.27 -2.94
N SER A 33 -12.90 -3.04 -3.98
CA SER A 33 -12.88 -4.50 -3.92
C SER A 33 -11.72 -5.01 -3.07
N TYR A 34 -11.87 -6.22 -2.51
CA TYR A 34 -10.78 -6.99 -1.93
C TYR A 34 -10.75 -8.42 -2.49
N HIS A 35 -9.54 -8.98 -2.55
CA HIS A 35 -9.29 -10.36 -2.95
C HIS A 35 -8.29 -10.97 -1.98
N ILE A 36 -8.70 -12.05 -1.31
CA ILE A 36 -7.87 -12.71 -0.31
C ILE A 36 -7.72 -14.17 -0.67
N SER A 37 -6.49 -14.65 -0.68
CA SER A 37 -6.15 -16.03 -0.92
C SER A 37 -5.27 -16.56 0.19
N TYR A 38 -5.60 -17.70 0.78
CA TYR A 38 -4.79 -18.32 1.82
C TYR A 38 -4.89 -19.83 1.81
N GLN A 39 -3.82 -20.48 2.23
CA GLN A 39 -3.77 -21.92 2.39
C GLN A 39 -4.51 -22.33 3.66
N GLY A 40 -5.55 -23.14 3.54
CA GLY A 40 -6.35 -23.57 4.68
C GLY A 40 -7.56 -24.42 4.28
N LYS A 41 -8.28 -24.91 5.30
CA LYS A 41 -9.52 -25.68 5.14
C LYS A 41 -10.75 -24.92 5.60
N GLU A 42 -10.57 -23.94 6.49
CA GLU A 42 -11.64 -23.15 7.09
C GLU A 42 -11.85 -21.86 6.34
N ASN A 43 -13.12 -21.52 6.05
CA ASN A 43 -13.47 -20.25 5.45
C ASN A 43 -13.64 -19.19 6.55
N TYR A 44 -12.75 -18.22 6.57
CA TYR A 44 -12.72 -17.13 7.55
C TYR A 44 -13.35 -15.83 7.06
N HIS A 45 -14.18 -15.87 6.01
CA HIS A 45 -14.73 -14.67 5.39
C HIS A 45 -15.46 -13.75 6.39
N ASP A 46 -16.34 -14.31 7.25
CA ASP A 46 -17.08 -13.50 8.23
C ASP A 46 -16.16 -12.91 9.31
N SER A 47 -15.14 -13.65 9.75
CA SER A 47 -14.14 -13.12 10.68
C SER A 47 -13.37 -11.94 10.07
N ILE A 48 -12.98 -12.04 8.80
CA ILE A 48 -12.26 -10.98 8.07
C ILE A 48 -13.17 -9.76 7.88
N LYS A 49 -14.45 -9.93 7.58
CA LYS A 49 -15.42 -8.82 7.55
C LYS A 49 -15.53 -8.12 8.91
N GLY A 50 -15.48 -8.89 10.00
CA GLY A 50 -15.41 -8.32 11.36
C GLY A 50 -14.21 -7.42 11.56
N LEU A 51 -13.02 -7.84 11.12
CA LEU A 51 -11.80 -7.02 11.16
C LEU A 51 -11.94 -5.73 10.33
N PHE A 52 -12.54 -5.82 9.14
CA PHE A 52 -12.80 -4.64 8.31
C PHE A 52 -13.74 -3.66 9.00
N GLN A 53 -14.79 -4.16 9.66
CA GLN A 53 -15.72 -3.30 10.41
C GLN A 53 -15.05 -2.62 11.61
N GLU A 54 -14.15 -3.30 12.33
CA GLU A 54 -13.38 -2.72 13.42
C GLU A 54 -12.46 -1.60 12.93
N ILE A 55 -11.82 -1.78 11.76
CA ILE A 55 -10.97 -0.77 11.13
C ILE A 55 -11.80 0.41 10.63
N ASP A 56 -12.95 0.18 9.99
CA ASP A 56 -13.86 1.24 9.54
C ASP A 56 -14.36 2.08 10.72
N ASN A 57 -14.81 1.43 11.79
CA ASN A 57 -15.24 2.10 13.03
C ASN A 57 -14.09 2.88 13.70
N SER A 58 -12.86 2.59 13.36
CA SER A 58 -11.69 3.27 13.92
C SER A 58 -11.18 4.42 13.05
N LEU A 59 -11.05 4.21 11.74
CA LEU A 59 -10.24 5.06 10.85
C LEU A 59 -11.03 5.75 9.73
N SER A 60 -12.28 5.35 9.48
CA SER A 60 -13.05 5.88 8.36
C SER A 60 -13.42 7.35 8.55
N MET A 61 -13.10 8.19 7.56
CA MET A 61 -13.60 9.57 7.51
C MET A 61 -15.05 9.66 7.00
N PHE A 62 -15.57 8.58 6.40
CA PHE A 62 -16.93 8.48 5.84
C PHE A 62 -17.93 8.03 6.89
N ASN A 63 -17.49 7.27 7.89
CA ASN A 63 -18.26 6.87 9.04
C ASN A 63 -18.18 7.95 10.13
N LYS A 64 -19.28 8.69 10.36
CA LYS A 64 -19.33 9.78 11.33
C LYS A 64 -19.11 9.32 12.77
N GLU A 65 -19.42 8.06 13.05
CA GLU A 65 -19.25 7.42 14.36
C GLU A 65 -17.86 6.81 14.55
N SER A 66 -16.98 6.86 13.54
CA SER A 66 -15.62 6.36 13.70
C SER A 66 -14.85 7.20 14.71
N ILE A 67 -13.88 6.58 15.39
CA ILE A 67 -13.01 7.27 16.35
C ILE A 67 -12.28 8.45 15.69
N LEU A 68 -11.77 8.27 14.46
CA LEU A 68 -11.07 9.32 13.74
C LEU A 68 -12.00 10.49 13.41
N SER A 69 -13.24 10.22 12.98
CA SER A 69 -14.24 11.27 12.71
C SER A 69 -14.63 12.04 13.97
N GLN A 70 -14.79 11.37 15.10
CA GLN A 70 -15.07 12.03 16.37
C GLN A 70 -13.90 12.92 16.84
N ILE A 71 -12.65 12.44 16.69
CA ILE A 71 -11.44 13.24 16.93
C ILE A 71 -11.40 14.46 16.00
N ASN A 72 -11.75 14.29 14.71
CA ASN A 72 -11.82 15.40 13.76
C ASN A 72 -12.88 16.44 14.15
N ASN A 73 -13.98 16.01 14.75
CA ASN A 73 -15.03 16.87 15.28
C ASN A 73 -14.68 17.49 16.64
N ASN A 74 -13.44 17.30 17.14
CA ASN A 74 -12.95 17.82 18.41
C ASN A 74 -13.68 17.28 19.65
N ASP A 75 -14.16 16.04 19.59
CA ASP A 75 -14.73 15.37 20.75
C ASP A 75 -13.61 14.97 21.73
N THR A 76 -13.53 15.70 22.85
CA THR A 76 -12.50 15.49 23.88
C THR A 76 -12.76 14.27 24.75
N SER A 77 -13.94 13.67 24.69
CA SER A 77 -14.27 12.44 25.45
C SER A 77 -13.69 11.19 24.80
N VAL A 78 -13.42 11.23 23.48
CA VAL A 78 -12.95 10.10 22.71
C VAL A 78 -11.49 9.77 23.01
N ARG A 79 -11.20 8.49 23.10
CA ARG A 79 -9.84 7.94 23.22
C ARG A 79 -9.49 7.13 21.99
N MET A 80 -8.25 7.27 21.54
CA MET A 80 -7.74 6.44 20.46
C MET A 80 -7.71 4.97 20.89
N ASN A 81 -8.27 4.10 20.06
CA ASN A 81 -8.03 2.66 20.18
C ASN A 81 -6.68 2.28 19.53
N GLN A 82 -6.35 0.99 19.58
CA GLN A 82 -5.07 0.48 19.06
C GLN A 82 -4.94 0.73 17.54
N HIS A 83 -6.03 0.63 16.75
CA HIS A 83 -6.00 0.87 15.31
C HIS A 83 -5.60 2.33 15.00
N VAL A 84 -6.30 3.28 15.61
CA VAL A 84 -5.99 4.71 15.41
C VAL A 84 -4.58 5.02 15.89
N ARG A 85 -4.18 4.49 17.05
CA ARG A 85 -2.84 4.70 17.61
C ARG A 85 -1.75 4.19 16.69
N THR A 86 -1.87 2.94 16.21
CA THR A 86 -0.88 2.32 15.33
C THR A 86 -0.70 3.12 14.03
N VAL A 87 -1.81 3.51 13.39
CA VAL A 87 -1.77 4.27 12.14
C VAL A 87 -1.19 5.67 12.33
N LEU A 88 -1.55 6.36 13.42
CA LEU A 88 -1.01 7.70 13.71
C LEU A 88 0.48 7.65 14.06
N ASP A 89 0.91 6.72 14.92
CA ASP A 89 2.33 6.57 15.28
C ASP A 89 3.19 6.30 14.04
N ARG A 90 2.71 5.42 13.14
CA ARG A 90 3.40 5.13 11.88
C ARG A 90 3.38 6.31 10.92
N GLY A 91 2.22 6.94 10.75
CA GLY A 91 2.07 8.12 9.90
C GLY A 91 2.98 9.27 10.34
N MET A 92 3.03 9.57 11.63
CA MET A 92 3.94 10.59 12.20
C MET A 92 5.42 10.27 11.97
N THR A 93 5.79 8.97 12.06
CA THR A 93 7.16 8.53 11.78
C THR A 93 7.52 8.77 10.32
N ILE A 94 6.64 8.38 9.39
CA ILE A 94 6.85 8.56 7.95
C ILE A 94 6.83 10.05 7.58
N SER A 95 5.94 10.86 8.19
CA SER A 95 5.93 12.31 7.99
C SER A 95 7.31 12.93 8.31
N LYS A 96 7.92 12.56 9.42
CA LYS A 96 9.28 13.01 9.78
C LYS A 96 10.34 12.53 8.78
N GLN A 97 10.28 11.27 8.36
CA GLN A 97 11.26 10.67 7.43
C GLN A 97 11.18 11.27 6.02
N THR A 98 10.00 11.77 5.65
CA THR A 98 9.74 12.37 4.34
C THR A 98 9.67 13.90 4.38
N ASP A 99 10.09 14.50 5.51
CA ASP A 99 10.06 15.96 5.72
C ASP A 99 8.66 16.55 5.44
N GLY A 100 7.59 15.87 5.86
CA GLY A 100 6.20 16.31 5.68
C GLY A 100 5.61 16.02 4.28
N ALA A 101 6.33 15.39 3.36
CA ALA A 101 5.74 15.01 2.06
C ALA A 101 4.60 13.99 2.23
N PHE A 102 4.67 13.12 3.23
CA PHE A 102 3.51 12.41 3.75
C PHE A 102 2.95 13.18 4.94
N ASP A 103 1.68 13.56 4.88
CA ASP A 103 1.03 14.28 5.96
C ASP A 103 -0.45 13.92 6.07
N MET A 104 -0.81 13.30 7.19
CA MET A 104 -2.21 12.90 7.46
C MET A 104 -3.13 14.09 7.75
N THR A 105 -2.61 15.33 7.86
CA THR A 105 -3.43 16.54 8.08
C THR A 105 -3.84 17.24 6.79
N VAL A 106 -3.50 16.70 5.62
CA VAL A 106 -3.66 17.32 4.29
C VAL A 106 -5.12 17.43 3.82
N ALA A 107 -6.06 16.72 4.45
CA ALA A 107 -7.47 16.65 4.02
C ALA A 107 -8.14 17.99 3.71
N PRO A 108 -7.95 19.07 4.47
CA PRO A 108 -8.55 20.37 4.15
C PRO A 108 -8.08 20.94 2.80
N LEU A 109 -6.81 20.68 2.42
CA LEU A 109 -6.27 21.06 1.10
C LEU A 109 -6.85 20.18 -0.01
N VAL A 110 -6.96 18.86 0.22
CA VAL A 110 -7.58 17.92 -0.72
C VAL A 110 -9.04 18.32 -1.00
N ASN A 111 -9.78 18.73 0.04
CA ASN A 111 -11.14 19.24 -0.09
C ASN A 111 -11.20 20.55 -0.87
N LEU A 112 -10.27 21.49 -0.62
CA LEU A 112 -10.20 22.77 -1.32
C LEU A 112 -10.05 22.58 -2.83
N TRP A 113 -9.21 21.62 -3.26
CA TRP A 113 -8.96 21.32 -4.67
C TRP A 113 -10.01 20.40 -5.31
N GLY A 114 -11.08 20.04 -4.58
CA GLY A 114 -12.22 19.30 -5.13
C GLY A 114 -12.01 17.78 -5.26
N PHE A 115 -10.98 17.23 -4.64
CA PHE A 115 -10.74 15.78 -4.61
C PHE A 115 -11.35 15.09 -3.39
N GLY A 116 -11.92 15.86 -2.45
CA GLY A 116 -12.65 15.38 -1.28
C GLY A 116 -14.15 15.66 -1.38
N TYR A 117 -14.77 16.06 -0.27
CA TYR A 117 -16.24 16.24 -0.15
C TYR A 117 -16.78 17.57 -0.68
N LYS A 118 -15.92 18.57 -0.91
CA LYS A 118 -16.33 19.93 -1.33
C LYS A 118 -15.56 20.34 -2.57
N HIS A 119 -16.28 20.89 -3.55
CA HIS A 119 -15.67 21.52 -4.72
C HIS A 119 -15.57 23.03 -4.50
N SER A 120 -14.39 23.59 -4.75
CA SER A 120 -14.22 25.03 -4.90
C SER A 120 -13.94 25.33 -6.37
N GLU A 121 -14.81 26.13 -7.00
CA GLU A 121 -14.63 26.49 -8.43
C GLU A 121 -13.43 27.41 -8.65
N ASN A 122 -13.09 28.26 -7.67
CA ASN A 122 -12.01 29.25 -7.76
C ASN A 122 -11.11 29.22 -6.53
N VAL A 123 -10.05 28.40 -6.56
CA VAL A 123 -9.05 28.36 -5.50
C VAL A 123 -8.13 29.59 -5.60
N THR A 124 -8.09 30.40 -4.55
CA THR A 124 -7.20 31.55 -4.46
C THR A 124 -6.01 31.27 -3.56
N LYS A 125 -4.90 32.03 -3.74
CA LYS A 125 -3.73 31.93 -2.87
C LYS A 125 -4.09 32.16 -1.39
N SER A 126 -4.96 33.15 -1.11
CA SER A 126 -5.42 33.45 0.26
C SER A 126 -6.14 32.26 0.93
N MET A 127 -6.94 31.48 0.15
CA MET A 127 -7.59 30.28 0.66
C MET A 127 -6.55 29.19 0.99
N VAL A 128 -5.55 28.98 0.13
CA VAL A 128 -4.46 28.03 0.36
C VAL A 128 -3.66 28.43 1.58
N ASP A 129 -3.21 29.69 1.69
CA ASP A 129 -2.43 30.21 2.82
C ASP A 129 -3.21 30.08 4.15
N SER A 130 -4.52 30.34 4.13
CA SER A 130 -5.39 30.18 5.30
C SER A 130 -5.41 28.72 5.78
N ILE A 131 -5.52 27.75 4.87
CA ILE A 131 -5.58 26.31 5.22
C ILE A 131 -4.20 25.82 5.67
N LEU A 132 -3.11 26.24 5.03
CA LEU A 132 -1.75 25.91 5.45
C LEU A 132 -1.45 26.34 6.89
N SER A 133 -2.14 27.35 7.42
CA SER A 133 -1.96 27.79 8.80
C SER A 133 -2.29 26.70 9.83
N PHE A 134 -3.12 25.70 9.50
CA PHE A 134 -3.54 24.61 10.39
C PHE A 134 -3.31 23.21 9.81
N VAL A 135 -2.67 23.07 8.64
CA VAL A 135 -2.15 21.82 8.08
C VAL A 135 -0.68 21.68 8.47
N GLY A 136 -0.25 20.45 8.81
CA GLY A 136 1.12 20.12 9.19
C GLY A 136 1.14 19.07 10.30
N TYR A 137 1.88 17.98 10.09
CA TYR A 137 1.98 16.88 11.06
C TYR A 137 2.57 17.32 12.41
N GLU A 138 3.35 18.39 12.46
CA GLU A 138 3.88 18.97 13.70
C GLU A 138 2.81 19.63 14.57
N LYS A 139 1.64 19.93 14.00
CA LYS A 139 0.51 20.56 14.69
C LYS A 139 -0.34 19.58 15.48
N ILE A 140 -0.01 18.28 15.43
CA ILE A 140 -0.66 17.24 16.20
C ILE A 140 0.33 16.59 17.16
N LYS A 141 -0.16 16.17 18.33
CA LYS A 141 0.63 15.46 19.34
C LYS A 141 -0.20 14.34 19.94
N ILE A 142 0.39 13.16 20.03
CA ILE A 142 -0.22 12.01 20.69
C ILE A 142 0.09 12.08 22.18
N GLY A 143 -0.94 12.26 23.00
CA GLY A 143 -0.84 12.31 24.45
C GLY A 143 -0.61 10.91 25.07
N LYS A 144 0.02 10.88 26.24
CA LYS A 144 0.19 9.64 27.03
C LYS A 144 -1.15 9.07 27.54
N ASP A 145 -2.16 9.91 27.63
CA ASP A 145 -3.53 9.62 28.03
C ASP A 145 -4.38 8.98 26.90
N GLY A 146 -3.79 8.74 25.73
CA GLY A 146 -4.49 8.19 24.56
C GLY A 146 -5.34 9.22 23.81
N GLN A 147 -5.21 10.51 24.13
CA GLN A 147 -5.85 11.60 23.37
C GLN A 147 -4.93 12.16 22.31
N LEU A 148 -5.51 12.61 21.20
CA LEU A 148 -4.82 13.45 20.23
C LEU A 148 -5.02 14.92 20.60
N LYS A 149 -3.93 15.67 20.68
CA LYS A 149 -3.93 17.12 20.86
C LYS A 149 -3.64 17.79 19.53
N LYS A 150 -4.52 18.69 19.11
CA LYS A 150 -4.37 19.52 17.90
C LYS A 150 -4.01 20.94 18.33
N ALA A 151 -3.03 21.55 17.67
CA ALA A 151 -2.66 22.95 17.91
C ALA A 151 -3.77 23.92 17.40
N ASP A 152 -4.54 23.49 16.41
CA ASP A 152 -5.70 24.20 15.87
C ASP A 152 -6.85 23.21 15.67
N ASN A 153 -8.04 23.56 16.16
CA ASN A 153 -9.23 22.71 16.07
C ASN A 153 -9.71 22.46 14.63
N ARG A 154 -9.27 23.28 13.66
CA ARG A 154 -9.55 23.10 12.23
C ARG A 154 -8.71 22.01 11.59
N THR A 155 -7.64 21.52 12.24
CA THR A 155 -6.82 20.41 11.74
C THR A 155 -7.69 19.15 11.65
N ILE A 156 -7.69 18.53 10.48
CA ILE A 156 -8.43 17.30 10.16
C ILE A 156 -7.44 16.23 9.75
N LEU A 157 -7.56 15.05 10.36
CA LEU A 157 -6.77 13.88 10.03
C LEU A 157 -7.44 13.07 8.92
N ASP A 158 -6.64 12.59 7.99
CA ASP A 158 -7.03 11.67 6.93
C ASP A 158 -6.09 10.46 6.91
N ALA A 159 -6.65 9.28 7.09
CA ALA A 159 -5.91 8.02 7.05
C ALA A 159 -5.98 7.32 5.68
N SER A 160 -6.62 7.90 4.66
CA SER A 160 -6.92 7.20 3.39
C SER A 160 -5.67 6.79 2.59
N SER A 161 -4.52 7.39 2.86
CA SER A 161 -3.23 7.08 2.21
C SER A 161 -2.33 6.12 3.01
N ILE A 162 -2.89 5.46 4.04
CA ILE A 162 -2.17 4.50 4.90
C ILE A 162 -3.12 3.40 5.44
N ALA A 163 -4.43 3.67 5.52
CA ALA A 163 -5.37 2.78 6.18
C ALA A 163 -5.65 1.49 5.41
N LYS A 164 -5.60 1.50 4.07
CA LYS A 164 -5.80 0.29 3.27
C LYS A 164 -4.62 -0.68 3.43
N GLY A 165 -3.40 -0.14 3.37
CA GLY A 165 -2.20 -0.90 3.69
C GLY A 165 -2.27 -1.51 5.09
N TYR A 166 -2.68 -0.72 6.08
CA TYR A 166 -2.90 -1.19 7.45
C TYR A 166 -3.95 -2.30 7.53
N ALA A 167 -5.06 -2.19 6.82
CA ALA A 167 -6.10 -3.22 6.79
C ALA A 167 -5.60 -4.54 6.19
N CYS A 168 -4.78 -4.49 5.13
CA CYS A 168 -4.11 -5.67 4.60
C CYS A 168 -3.23 -6.35 5.66
N ASP A 169 -2.44 -5.57 6.39
CA ASP A 169 -1.54 -6.10 7.43
C ASP A 169 -2.32 -6.71 8.59
N VAL A 170 -3.40 -6.08 9.06
CA VAL A 170 -4.25 -6.62 10.14
C VAL A 170 -4.81 -7.99 9.77
N VAL A 171 -5.31 -8.15 8.55
CA VAL A 171 -5.83 -9.45 8.08
C VAL A 171 -4.68 -10.46 7.92
N GLY A 172 -3.55 -10.06 7.33
CA GLY A 172 -2.38 -10.93 7.18
C GLY A 172 -1.84 -11.44 8.52
N GLU A 173 -1.70 -10.55 9.51
CA GLU A 173 -1.30 -10.91 10.87
C GLU A 173 -2.32 -11.82 11.55
N TRP A 174 -3.61 -11.58 11.34
CA TRP A 174 -4.67 -12.42 11.89
C TRP A 174 -4.61 -13.83 11.30
N LEU A 175 -4.42 -13.98 9.98
CA LEU A 175 -4.20 -15.27 9.31
C LEU A 175 -2.95 -15.98 9.86
N ALA A 176 -1.84 -15.24 10.03
CA ALA A 176 -0.61 -15.79 10.62
C ALA A 176 -0.82 -16.30 12.05
N LYS A 177 -1.60 -15.60 12.90
CA LYS A 177 -1.97 -16.05 14.24
C LYS A 177 -2.84 -17.33 14.24
N LYS A 178 -3.53 -17.62 13.13
CA LYS A 178 -4.24 -18.89 12.89
C LYS A 178 -3.31 -20.01 12.37
N GLY A 179 -2.01 -19.76 12.26
CA GLY A 179 -1.03 -20.72 11.75
C GLY A 179 -0.93 -20.79 10.23
N ILE A 180 -1.58 -19.87 9.50
CA ILE A 180 -1.54 -19.81 8.04
C ILE A 180 -0.28 -19.08 7.61
N THR A 181 0.58 -19.76 6.85
CA THR A 181 1.89 -19.24 6.41
C THR A 181 1.93 -18.87 4.92
N ASN A 182 0.90 -19.24 4.15
CA ASN A 182 0.81 -18.91 2.74
C ASN A 182 -0.49 -18.14 2.50
N TYR A 183 -0.37 -16.84 2.29
CA TYR A 183 -1.51 -15.97 2.04
C TYR A 183 -1.14 -14.74 1.22
N MET A 184 -2.13 -14.18 0.56
CA MET A 184 -2.12 -12.86 -0.06
C MET A 184 -3.44 -12.17 0.27
N VAL A 185 -3.35 -10.95 0.80
CA VAL A 185 -4.49 -10.06 1.10
C VAL A 185 -4.33 -8.84 0.23
N GLU A 186 -5.28 -8.60 -0.67
CA GLU A 186 -5.33 -7.43 -1.55
C GLU A 186 -6.59 -6.63 -1.24
N ILE A 187 -6.46 -5.32 -1.05
CA ILE A 187 -7.56 -4.36 -0.84
C ILE A 187 -7.31 -3.12 -1.69
N GLY A 188 -8.04 -2.98 -2.80
CA GLY A 188 -7.97 -1.80 -3.67
C GLY A 188 -6.62 -1.55 -4.34
N GLY A 189 -5.80 -2.59 -4.45
CA GLY A 189 -4.45 -2.56 -5.03
C GLY A 189 -3.31 -2.58 -4.01
N GLU A 190 -3.59 -2.34 -2.74
CA GLU A 190 -2.65 -2.55 -1.63
C GLU A 190 -2.61 -4.04 -1.28
N VAL A 191 -1.41 -4.59 -1.09
CA VAL A 191 -1.21 -6.03 -0.90
C VAL A 191 -0.27 -6.31 0.26
N THR A 192 -0.67 -7.19 1.18
CA THR A 192 0.25 -7.90 2.06
C THR A 192 0.29 -9.37 1.69
N LEU A 193 1.47 -9.99 1.73
CA LEU A 193 1.63 -11.38 1.34
C LEU A 193 2.72 -12.09 2.12
N HIS A 194 2.56 -13.42 2.25
CA HIS A 194 3.56 -14.30 2.82
C HIS A 194 3.51 -15.68 2.17
N GLY A 195 4.68 -16.33 2.07
CA GLY A 195 4.83 -17.68 1.53
C GLY A 195 4.64 -17.77 0.01
N TYR A 196 3.91 -18.76 -0.44
CA TYR A 196 3.80 -19.15 -1.84
C TYR A 196 2.35 -19.16 -2.30
N ASN A 197 2.13 -19.05 -3.60
CA ASN A 197 0.83 -19.12 -4.23
C ASN A 197 0.34 -20.59 -4.36
N PRO A 198 -0.91 -20.85 -4.81
CA PRO A 198 -1.44 -22.21 -4.96
C PRO A 198 -0.63 -23.16 -5.87
N LYS A 199 0.25 -22.61 -6.69
CA LYS A 199 1.16 -23.38 -7.56
C LYS A 199 2.53 -23.65 -6.93
N GLY A 200 2.70 -23.31 -5.63
CA GLY A 200 3.98 -23.46 -4.92
C GLY A 200 5.07 -22.47 -5.41
N LYS A 201 4.68 -21.38 -6.08
CA LYS A 201 5.60 -20.35 -6.62
C LYS A 201 5.44 -19.04 -5.86
N PRO A 202 6.42 -18.11 -5.91
CA PRO A 202 6.24 -16.75 -5.41
C PRO A 202 4.94 -16.13 -5.92
N TRP A 203 4.36 -15.22 -5.13
CA TRP A 203 3.20 -14.44 -5.54
C TRP A 203 3.57 -13.49 -6.68
N HIS A 204 2.66 -13.33 -7.63
CA HIS A 204 2.83 -12.47 -8.81
C HIS A 204 2.04 -11.18 -8.58
N ILE A 205 2.73 -10.07 -8.43
CA ILE A 205 2.13 -8.76 -8.22
C ILE A 205 2.30 -7.93 -9.49
N GLY A 206 1.19 -7.66 -10.18
CA GLY A 206 1.17 -6.84 -11.39
C GLY A 206 1.34 -5.34 -11.09
N ILE A 207 2.16 -4.66 -11.86
CA ILE A 207 2.27 -3.20 -11.87
C ILE A 207 1.56 -2.69 -13.12
N ASN A 208 0.50 -1.89 -12.93
CA ASN A 208 -0.31 -1.42 -14.05
C ASN A 208 0.41 -0.37 -14.90
N THR A 209 0.07 -0.31 -16.20
CA THR A 209 0.46 0.76 -17.10
C THR A 209 -0.13 2.10 -16.64
N PRO A 210 0.60 3.23 -16.74
CA PRO A 210 0.10 4.55 -16.33
C PRO A 210 -0.77 5.20 -17.39
N GLU A 211 -1.71 4.47 -17.96
CA GLU A 211 -2.66 5.02 -18.92
C GLU A 211 -3.72 5.85 -18.22
N GLU A 212 -4.14 6.96 -18.84
CA GLU A 212 -5.23 7.79 -18.35
C GLU A 212 -6.56 7.04 -18.50
N ASP A 213 -6.87 6.23 -17.49
CA ASP A 213 -8.08 5.42 -17.42
C ASP A 213 -8.85 5.75 -16.15
N SER A 214 -9.69 6.78 -16.24
CA SER A 214 -10.54 7.22 -15.12
C SER A 214 -11.55 6.16 -14.69
N LEU A 215 -11.85 5.17 -15.53
CA LEU A 215 -12.78 4.07 -15.24
C LEU A 215 -12.07 2.80 -14.77
N SER A 216 -10.73 2.79 -14.75
CA SER A 216 -9.90 1.64 -14.34
C SER A 216 -10.23 0.33 -15.09
N ILE A 217 -10.59 0.42 -16.37
CA ILE A 217 -10.98 -0.70 -17.22
C ILE A 217 -9.74 -1.44 -17.77
N ASN A 218 -8.68 -0.69 -18.12
CA ASN A 218 -7.47 -1.27 -18.67
C ASN A 218 -6.55 -1.76 -17.54
N ARG A 219 -6.34 -3.08 -17.44
CA ARG A 219 -5.57 -3.73 -16.37
C ARG A 219 -4.36 -4.51 -16.90
N GLU A 220 -3.87 -4.20 -18.09
CA GLU A 220 -2.66 -4.86 -18.60
C GLU A 220 -1.46 -4.47 -17.73
N PRO A 221 -0.76 -5.45 -17.13
CA PRO A 221 0.38 -5.15 -16.28
C PRO A 221 1.57 -4.68 -17.13
N GLN A 222 2.16 -3.55 -16.74
CA GLN A 222 3.43 -3.07 -17.30
C GLN A 222 4.58 -4.01 -16.95
N ASP A 223 4.54 -4.58 -15.72
CA ASP A 223 5.57 -5.48 -15.20
C ASP A 223 4.97 -6.38 -14.10
N VAL A 224 5.67 -7.43 -13.73
CA VAL A 224 5.26 -8.36 -12.66
C VAL A 224 6.40 -8.54 -11.66
N LEU A 225 6.10 -8.29 -10.38
CA LEU A 225 7.00 -8.55 -9.27
C LEU A 225 6.74 -9.95 -8.69
N LEU A 226 7.81 -10.70 -8.43
CA LEU A 226 7.76 -12.00 -7.77
C LEU A 226 8.17 -11.83 -6.30
N LEU A 227 7.25 -12.08 -5.38
CA LEU A 227 7.46 -11.86 -3.96
C LEU A 227 6.99 -13.06 -3.13
N THR A 228 7.70 -13.32 -2.02
CA THR A 228 7.31 -14.36 -1.04
C THR A 228 6.91 -13.76 0.30
N GLN A 229 7.15 -12.46 0.52
CA GLN A 229 6.75 -11.76 1.75
C GLN A 229 6.81 -10.25 1.57
N GLY A 230 6.06 -9.55 2.42
CA GLY A 230 6.07 -8.09 2.55
C GLY A 230 4.78 -7.43 2.09
N GLY A 231 4.81 -6.10 2.10
CA GLY A 231 3.72 -5.24 1.66
C GLY A 231 4.04 -4.54 0.35
N VAL A 232 3.04 -4.34 -0.49
CA VAL A 232 3.14 -3.61 -1.75
C VAL A 232 1.98 -2.64 -1.86
N ALA A 233 2.25 -1.40 -2.23
CA ALA A 233 1.22 -0.43 -2.52
C ALA A 233 1.60 0.46 -3.71
N THR A 234 0.62 0.97 -4.41
CA THR A 234 0.83 1.83 -5.59
C THR A 234 -0.03 3.08 -5.52
N SER A 235 0.62 4.25 -5.52
CA SER A 235 0.00 5.55 -5.73
C SER A 235 0.25 6.06 -7.15
N GLY A 236 -0.74 6.73 -7.76
CA GLY A 236 -0.60 7.24 -9.12
C GLY A 236 -1.56 8.37 -9.45
N ASN A 237 -1.10 9.32 -10.26
CA ASN A 237 -1.83 10.54 -10.66
C ASN A 237 -2.55 10.40 -12.02
N TYR A 238 -2.76 9.17 -12.51
CA TYR A 238 -3.38 8.89 -13.80
C TYR A 238 -4.84 8.43 -13.72
N ARG A 239 -5.36 8.18 -12.49
CA ARG A 239 -6.75 7.74 -12.27
C ARG A 239 -7.67 8.84 -11.76
N LYS A 240 -7.22 9.69 -10.82
CA LYS A 240 -8.00 10.78 -10.22
C LYS A 240 -7.37 12.12 -10.56
N PHE A 241 -7.87 12.77 -11.59
CA PHE A 241 -7.40 14.08 -12.06
C PHE A 241 -8.52 14.81 -12.80
N TYR A 242 -8.36 16.11 -13.00
CA TYR A 242 -9.18 16.92 -13.90
C TYR A 242 -8.30 17.91 -14.68
N TYR A 243 -8.81 18.42 -15.78
CA TYR A 243 -8.18 19.49 -16.54
C TYR A 243 -8.91 20.80 -16.30
N LYS A 244 -8.16 21.88 -16.04
CA LYS A 244 -8.65 23.26 -15.95
C LYS A 244 -7.64 24.15 -16.67
N ASP A 245 -8.11 24.99 -17.59
CA ASP A 245 -7.28 25.91 -18.39
C ASP A 245 -6.07 25.24 -19.06
N GLY A 246 -6.27 24.01 -19.60
CA GLY A 246 -5.23 23.22 -20.25
C GLY A 246 -4.20 22.59 -19.30
N LYS A 247 -4.32 22.81 -17.98
CA LYS A 247 -3.43 22.26 -16.95
C LYS A 247 -4.09 21.08 -16.25
N LYS A 248 -3.33 19.97 -16.10
CA LYS A 248 -3.75 18.79 -15.33
C LYS A 248 -3.58 19.02 -13.84
N TYR A 249 -4.63 18.75 -13.08
CA TYR A 249 -4.64 18.75 -11.62
C TYR A 249 -4.89 17.33 -11.13
N ALA A 250 -3.92 16.77 -10.41
CA ALA A 250 -4.02 15.44 -9.82
C ALA A 250 -4.45 15.54 -8.35
N HIS A 251 -5.01 14.45 -7.82
CA HIS A 251 -5.54 14.42 -6.45
C HIS A 251 -4.46 14.47 -5.35
N THR A 252 -3.21 14.22 -5.70
CA THR A 252 -2.09 14.34 -4.74
C THR A 252 -1.75 15.80 -4.52
N ILE A 253 -1.89 16.25 -3.28
CA ILE A 253 -1.58 17.64 -2.88
C ILE A 253 -0.26 17.65 -2.11
N ASP A 254 0.58 18.62 -2.41
CA ASP A 254 1.81 18.88 -1.65
C ASP A 254 1.44 19.62 -0.34
N PRO A 255 1.67 19.01 0.84
CA PRO A 255 1.33 19.62 2.12
C PRO A 255 2.11 20.91 2.42
N HIS A 256 3.29 21.13 1.82
CA HIS A 256 4.10 22.33 2.04
C HIS A 256 3.59 23.53 1.26
N THR A 257 3.23 23.29 -0.01
CA THR A 257 2.81 24.37 -0.90
C THR A 257 1.29 24.57 -0.89
N GLY A 258 0.53 23.53 -0.52
CA GLY A 258 -0.92 23.50 -0.58
C GLY A 258 -1.50 23.32 -1.99
N TYR A 259 -0.67 23.03 -3.00
CA TYR A 259 -1.08 22.89 -4.40
C TYR A 259 -0.96 21.42 -4.87
N PRO A 260 -1.77 21.03 -5.88
CA PRO A 260 -1.59 19.76 -6.58
C PRO A 260 -0.17 19.60 -7.12
N VAL A 261 0.43 18.44 -6.87
CA VAL A 261 1.81 18.16 -7.28
C VAL A 261 1.99 18.22 -8.79
N GLN A 262 3.15 18.72 -9.21
CA GLN A 262 3.59 18.79 -10.59
C GLN A 262 4.93 18.06 -10.75
N GLN A 263 5.06 16.88 -10.13
CA GLN A 263 6.27 16.08 -10.13
C GLN A 263 6.33 15.14 -11.35
N ASP A 264 7.50 14.57 -11.57
CA ASP A 264 7.79 13.67 -12.69
C ASP A 264 7.26 12.24 -12.50
N ILE A 265 6.86 11.85 -11.29
CA ILE A 265 6.33 10.52 -11.02
C ILE A 265 4.85 10.44 -11.44
N LEU A 266 4.54 9.55 -12.38
CA LEU A 266 3.18 9.20 -12.78
C LEU A 266 2.61 8.10 -11.88
N SER A 267 3.46 7.13 -11.48
CA SER A 267 3.11 6.01 -10.61
C SER A 267 4.28 5.64 -9.72
N SER A 268 3.99 5.41 -8.45
CA SER A 268 4.93 5.00 -7.41
C SER A 268 4.45 3.69 -6.79
N THR A 269 5.10 2.56 -7.12
CA THR A 269 4.90 1.28 -6.44
C THR A 269 6.01 1.08 -5.43
N VAL A 270 5.66 0.89 -4.17
CA VAL A 270 6.59 0.68 -3.06
C VAL A 270 6.41 -0.73 -2.50
N ILE A 271 7.55 -1.39 -2.22
CA ILE A 271 7.62 -2.66 -1.51
C ILE A 271 8.32 -2.40 -0.19
N ALA A 272 7.69 -2.82 0.92
CA ALA A 272 8.21 -2.67 2.28
C ALA A 272 8.01 -3.97 3.09
N THR A 273 8.42 -3.95 4.35
CA THR A 273 8.19 -5.08 5.28
C THR A 273 6.71 -5.29 5.59
N ASP A 274 5.92 -4.21 5.57
CA ASP A 274 4.49 -4.18 5.81
C ASP A 274 3.78 -3.27 4.80
N CYS A 275 2.51 -3.52 4.55
CA CYS A 275 1.73 -2.82 3.53
C CYS A 275 1.36 -1.39 3.96
N MET A 276 1.13 -1.16 5.25
CA MET A 276 0.90 0.18 5.81
C MET A 276 2.05 1.13 5.49
N THR A 277 3.28 0.65 5.64
CA THR A 277 4.49 1.41 5.30
C THR A 277 4.57 1.65 3.79
N ALA A 278 4.31 0.63 2.98
CA ALA A 278 4.35 0.75 1.52
C ALA A 278 3.34 1.79 1.01
N ASP A 279 2.10 1.80 1.53
CA ASP A 279 1.01 2.70 1.16
C ASP A 279 1.38 4.17 1.45
N ALA A 280 1.85 4.45 2.66
CA ALA A 280 2.27 5.79 3.04
C ALA A 280 3.45 6.31 2.21
N TYR A 281 4.49 5.48 2.00
CA TYR A 281 5.63 5.90 1.18
C TYR A 281 5.29 6.03 -0.31
N ALA A 282 4.38 5.20 -0.84
CA ALA A 282 3.92 5.34 -2.22
C ALA A 282 3.32 6.73 -2.44
N THR A 283 2.51 7.22 -1.49
CA THR A 283 1.95 8.58 -1.51
C THR A 283 3.04 9.64 -1.30
N ALA A 284 3.94 9.48 -0.33
CA ALA A 284 5.03 10.42 -0.09
C ALA A 284 5.88 10.65 -1.34
N PHE A 285 6.23 9.59 -2.06
CA PHE A 285 7.09 9.69 -3.25
C PHE A 285 6.41 10.42 -4.40
N MET A 286 5.07 10.36 -4.52
CA MET A 286 4.33 11.19 -5.48
C MET A 286 4.50 12.68 -5.20
N VAL A 287 4.61 13.08 -3.93
CA VAL A 287 4.85 14.46 -3.52
C VAL A 287 6.32 14.86 -3.71
N MET A 288 7.26 13.99 -3.30
CA MET A 288 8.71 14.26 -3.33
C MET A 288 9.28 14.36 -4.75
N GLY A 289 8.70 13.63 -5.71
CA GLY A 289 9.29 13.43 -7.03
C GLY A 289 10.50 12.47 -7.02
N SER A 290 10.90 12.01 -8.20
CA SER A 290 11.86 10.90 -8.33
C SER A 290 13.23 11.19 -7.71
N LYS A 291 13.73 12.42 -7.83
CA LYS A 291 15.05 12.81 -7.34
C LYS A 291 15.16 12.72 -5.82
N GLN A 292 14.16 13.22 -5.09
CA GLN A 292 14.16 13.18 -3.62
C GLN A 292 13.84 11.78 -3.12
N ALA A 293 12.87 11.09 -3.75
CA ALA A 293 12.52 9.71 -3.43
C ALA A 293 13.72 8.76 -3.54
N LEU A 294 14.52 8.84 -4.61
CA LEU A 294 15.74 8.03 -4.76
C LEU A 294 16.79 8.31 -3.69
N ARG A 295 16.99 9.57 -3.30
CA ARG A 295 17.91 9.93 -2.19
C ARG A 295 17.47 9.34 -0.85
N LEU A 296 16.16 9.28 -0.59
CA LEU A 296 15.63 8.63 0.60
C LEU A 296 15.86 7.12 0.51
N LEU A 297 15.56 6.48 -0.63
CA LEU A 297 15.76 5.05 -0.86
C LEU A 297 17.24 4.60 -0.84
N GLU A 298 18.18 5.51 -1.01
CA GLU A 298 19.61 5.23 -0.77
C GLU A 298 19.92 5.03 0.72
N LYS A 299 19.15 5.66 1.62
CA LYS A 299 19.31 5.57 3.07
C LYS A 299 18.42 4.47 3.66
N GLU A 300 17.18 4.38 3.23
CA GLU A 300 16.16 3.43 3.71
C GLU A 300 16.22 2.12 2.91
N LYS A 301 17.16 1.23 3.25
CA LYS A 301 17.42 -0.04 2.53
C LYS A 301 16.29 -1.07 2.67
N SER A 302 15.40 -0.90 3.66
CA SER A 302 14.21 -1.72 3.85
C SER A 302 13.12 -1.45 2.81
N LEU A 303 13.21 -0.32 2.10
CA LEU A 303 12.28 0.07 1.07
C LEU A 303 12.82 -0.26 -0.33
N MET A 304 11.94 -0.76 -1.17
CA MET A 304 12.17 -0.89 -2.61
C MET A 304 11.08 -0.15 -3.37
N ALA A 305 11.42 0.45 -4.49
CA ALA A 305 10.45 1.20 -5.29
C ALA A 305 10.64 0.98 -6.78
N TYR A 306 9.49 0.95 -7.48
CA TYR A 306 9.32 0.96 -8.91
C TYR A 306 8.59 2.24 -9.30
N PHE A 307 9.23 3.12 -10.05
CA PHE A 307 8.63 4.37 -10.49
C PHE A 307 8.39 4.37 -11.99
N ILE A 308 7.22 4.84 -12.39
CA ILE A 308 6.92 5.21 -13.78
C ILE A 308 6.97 6.72 -13.84
N LEU A 309 7.88 7.25 -14.65
CA LEU A 309 8.12 8.69 -14.77
C LEU A 309 7.61 9.23 -16.09
N SER A 310 7.09 10.44 -16.08
CA SER A 310 6.79 11.19 -17.29
C SER A 310 8.05 11.35 -18.16
N SER A 311 7.95 11.04 -19.44
CA SER A 311 9.02 11.15 -20.41
C SER A 311 8.44 11.43 -21.81
N PRO A 312 7.97 12.66 -22.08
CA PRO A 312 7.24 13.01 -23.31
C PRO A 312 8.00 12.68 -24.60
N ASN A 313 9.34 12.64 -24.53
CA ASN A 313 10.21 12.37 -25.68
C ASN A 313 10.39 10.87 -25.98
N THR A 314 9.76 9.97 -25.20
CA THR A 314 9.77 8.53 -25.49
C THR A 314 8.50 8.11 -26.22
N PRO A 315 8.52 7.04 -27.04
CA PRO A 315 7.34 6.57 -27.79
C PRO A 315 6.12 6.28 -26.89
N LYS A 316 6.36 5.85 -25.64
CA LYS A 316 5.32 5.55 -24.66
C LYS A 316 4.92 6.76 -23.80
N GLY A 317 5.60 7.91 -23.93
CA GLY A 317 5.39 9.07 -23.07
C GLY A 317 5.89 8.90 -21.62
N TYR A 318 6.45 7.75 -21.25
CA TYR A 318 6.98 7.45 -19.93
C TYR A 318 8.23 6.57 -19.98
N ARG A 319 8.93 6.51 -18.84
CA ARG A 319 10.06 5.60 -18.59
C ARG A 319 9.98 5.00 -17.19
N VAL A 320 10.58 3.83 -17.01
CA VAL A 320 10.63 3.12 -15.73
C VAL A 320 11.98 3.29 -15.07
N ILE A 321 11.99 3.51 -13.76
CA ILE A 321 13.18 3.43 -12.93
C ILE A 321 12.93 2.58 -11.68
N TYR A 322 13.99 1.94 -11.19
CA TYR A 322 13.98 1.08 -10.01
C TYR A 322 14.86 1.69 -8.92
N SER A 323 14.45 1.58 -7.66
CA SER A 323 15.37 1.85 -6.55
C SER A 323 16.58 0.92 -6.58
N PRO A 324 17.72 1.33 -6.01
CA PRO A 324 18.92 0.48 -5.96
C PRO A 324 18.67 -0.92 -5.38
N SER A 325 17.89 -0.99 -4.28
CA SER A 325 17.54 -2.25 -3.62
C SER A 325 16.68 -3.16 -4.52
N LEU A 326 15.66 -2.61 -5.22
CA LEU A 326 14.85 -3.39 -6.16
C LEU A 326 15.66 -3.86 -7.37
N LYS A 327 16.50 -2.99 -7.93
CA LYS A 327 17.38 -3.34 -9.06
C LYS A 327 18.32 -4.49 -8.70
N LYS A 328 18.85 -4.50 -7.49
CA LYS A 328 19.67 -5.59 -6.97
C LYS A 328 18.87 -6.89 -6.89
N LYS A 329 17.69 -6.86 -6.26
CA LYS A 329 16.81 -8.04 -6.11
C LYS A 329 16.41 -8.65 -7.46
N LEU A 330 16.05 -7.82 -8.44
CA LEU A 330 15.68 -8.29 -9.79
C LEU A 330 16.86 -8.92 -10.54
N ARG A 331 18.08 -8.44 -10.31
CA ARG A 331 19.29 -9.03 -10.88
C ARG A 331 19.58 -10.40 -10.29
N GLU A 332 19.57 -10.52 -8.96
CA GLU A 332 19.78 -11.77 -8.24
C GLU A 332 18.76 -12.86 -8.66
N ALA A 333 17.49 -12.47 -8.86
CA ALA A 333 16.46 -13.38 -9.36
C ALA A 333 16.75 -13.91 -10.77
N LYS A 334 17.26 -13.06 -11.67
CA LYS A 334 17.66 -13.49 -13.04
C LYS A 334 18.85 -14.44 -13.02
N GLU A 335 19.87 -14.15 -12.23
CA GLU A 335 21.08 -14.99 -12.10
C GLU A 335 20.76 -16.37 -11.53
N SER A 336 19.87 -16.47 -10.54
CA SER A 336 19.42 -17.76 -9.98
C SER A 336 18.65 -18.61 -10.99
N THR A 337 17.87 -17.99 -11.86
CA THR A 337 17.11 -18.70 -12.92
C THR A 337 18.05 -19.21 -14.02
N THR A 338 19.09 -18.46 -14.37
CA THR A 338 20.06 -18.84 -15.41
C THR A 338 20.97 -19.99 -14.95
N ASN A 339 21.39 -19.97 -13.67
CA ASN A 339 22.23 -21.02 -13.09
C ASN A 339 21.47 -22.34 -12.82
N GLY A 340 20.14 -22.27 -12.59
CA GLY A 340 19.28 -23.45 -12.45
C GLY A 340 19.09 -24.24 -13.76
N VAL A 341 19.06 -23.56 -14.89
CA VAL A 341 18.89 -24.20 -16.22
C VAL A 341 20.18 -24.88 -16.71
N SER A 342 21.35 -24.40 -16.30
CA SER A 342 22.62 -24.99 -16.70
C SER A 342 22.97 -26.31 -15.97
N SER A 343 22.30 -26.62 -14.85
CA SER A 343 22.53 -27.86 -14.07
C SER A 343 21.65 -29.03 -14.52
N GLU A 344 20.58 -28.83 -15.30
CA GLU A 344 19.72 -29.91 -15.82
C GLU A 344 20.08 -30.39 -17.21
N SER A 345 20.98 -29.71 -17.94
CA SER A 345 21.43 -30.12 -19.29
C SER A 345 22.68 -31.01 -19.27
N GLY A 346 23.12 -31.48 -18.12
CA GLY A 346 24.34 -32.26 -17.92
C GLY A 346 24.14 -33.67 -17.31
N LYS A 347 22.98 -34.33 -17.58
CA LYS A 347 22.82 -35.76 -17.22
C LYS A 347 22.27 -36.57 -18.38
#